data_ecc4a63d8f8fb62420e193553f588780
#
_entry.id   ecc4a63d8f8fb62420e193553f588780
#
_cell.length_a   1.000
_cell.length_b   1.000
_cell.length_c   1.000
_cell.angle_alpha   90.00
_cell.angle_beta   90.00
_cell.angle_gamma   90.00
#
_symmetry.space_group_name_H-M   'P 1'
#
loop_
_entity.id
_entity.type
_entity.pdbx_description
1 polymer ?
#
loop_
_entity_poly.entity_id
_entity_poly.type
_entity_poly.pdbx_seq_one_letter_code
_entity_poly.pdbx_strand_id
1 'polypeptide(L)'
;MLGGGSMVGIKRRRVYEILDAGRTDSALGRTVDIALMTLISLNVIAVILESVPTYEAAYGQFFFAFEVFSVALFTIEYLCRVWSVVDHEDESLGYRSPIMGRLRYMLTPMAIIDLLAIIPFYLTIFFQVDLRFLRVLRLFRIFKLTRYSSSMTLLLSVLKEEAKPIAASMFVLILLVIIAASMTYLAEHTAQPDKFGTIPAAMWWAIITMTTVGYGDVIPVTVFGKILGACIGIIGMGMVALPAGLLASGFNSALHRRRREYEEAVEEAL
;
A
#
# COMPACT_ATOMS: atom_id res chain seq x y z
N MET A 1 -23.63 42.19 -8.25
CA MET A 1 -24.69 41.33 -7.67
C MET A 1 -23.98 40.12 -7.07
N LEU A 2 -23.74 40.13 -5.77
CA LEU A 2 -23.07 39.06 -5.03
C LEU A 2 -24.08 37.94 -4.83
N GLY A 3 -23.93 36.84 -5.56
CA GLY A 3 -24.80 35.69 -5.46
C GLY A 3 -24.65 35.01 -4.09
N GLY A 4 -25.76 34.90 -3.37
CA GLY A 4 -25.85 34.20 -2.10
C GLY A 4 -25.51 32.71 -2.26
N GLY A 5 -24.29 32.34 -1.92
CA GLY A 5 -23.91 30.93 -1.76
C GLY A 5 -24.86 30.32 -0.74
N SER A 6 -25.60 29.26 -1.12
CA SER A 6 -26.53 28.60 -0.21
C SER A 6 -25.76 28.17 1.06
N MET A 7 -26.39 28.26 2.23
CA MET A 7 -25.79 27.86 3.51
C MET A 7 -25.22 26.44 3.47
N VAL A 8 -25.76 25.59 2.61
CA VAL A 8 -25.30 24.22 2.31
C VAL A 8 -23.95 24.22 1.58
N GLY A 9 -23.74 25.15 0.63
CA GLY A 9 -22.46 25.28 -0.10
C GLY A 9 -21.32 25.70 0.81
N ILE A 10 -21.56 26.66 1.73
CA ILE A 10 -20.54 27.11 2.69
C ILE A 10 -20.15 25.98 3.66
N LYS A 11 -21.11 25.20 4.15
CA LYS A 11 -20.86 24.05 5.02
C LYS A 11 -20.11 22.93 4.28
N ARG A 12 -20.45 22.67 3.02
CA ARG A 12 -19.84 21.63 2.21
C ARG A 12 -18.37 21.96 1.91
N ARG A 13 -18.07 23.20 1.53
CA ARG A 13 -16.71 23.69 1.32
C ARG A 13 -15.84 23.57 2.59
N ARG A 14 -16.38 23.92 3.76
CA ARG A 14 -15.68 23.74 5.04
C ARG A 14 -15.37 22.28 5.35
N VAL A 15 -16.32 21.36 5.08
CA VAL A 15 -16.08 19.92 5.25
C VAL A 15 -14.99 19.43 4.29
N TYR A 16 -15.00 19.91 3.06
CA TYR A 16 -13.95 19.60 2.08
C TYR A 16 -12.59 20.08 2.59
N GLU A 17 -12.46 21.35 3.01
CA GLU A 17 -11.23 21.93 3.53
C GLU A 17 -10.69 21.17 4.77
N ILE A 18 -11.56 20.68 5.67
CA ILE A 18 -11.16 19.92 6.86
C ILE A 18 -10.69 18.50 6.50
N LEU A 19 -11.30 17.87 5.49
CA LEU A 19 -11.04 16.48 5.12
C LEU A 19 -10.00 16.33 3.98
N ASP A 20 -9.56 17.44 3.36
CA ASP A 20 -8.48 17.42 2.36
C ASP A 20 -7.13 17.28 3.05
N ALA A 21 -6.77 16.02 3.28
CA ALA A 21 -5.60 15.63 4.07
C ALA A 21 -4.30 16.23 3.51
N GLY A 22 -3.52 16.86 4.38
CA GLY A 22 -2.19 17.37 4.05
C GLY A 22 -2.16 18.73 3.34
N ARG A 23 -3.32 19.34 3.03
CA ARG A 23 -3.42 20.69 2.43
C ARG A 23 -3.96 21.74 3.38
N THR A 24 -4.46 21.35 4.54
CA THR A 24 -5.16 22.26 5.44
C THR A 24 -4.19 22.91 6.43
N ASP A 25 -3.98 24.21 6.30
CA ASP A 25 -3.28 25.03 7.30
C ASP A 25 -4.13 25.25 8.58
N SER A 26 -5.38 24.75 8.62
CA SER A 26 -6.24 24.89 9.78
C SER A 26 -5.86 23.92 10.89
N ALA A 27 -5.80 24.44 12.13
CA ALA A 27 -5.54 23.63 13.33
C ALA A 27 -6.56 22.46 13.47
N LEU A 28 -7.81 22.70 13.04
CA LEU A 28 -8.90 21.72 13.11
C LEU A 28 -8.68 20.56 12.12
N GLY A 29 -8.28 20.84 10.89
CA GLY A 29 -7.96 19.79 9.89
C GLY A 29 -6.80 18.92 10.37
N ARG A 30 -5.73 19.54 10.90
CA ARG A 30 -4.59 18.80 11.49
C ARG A 30 -5.02 17.89 12.64
N THR A 31 -5.91 18.37 13.51
CA THR A 31 -6.43 17.57 14.63
C THR A 31 -7.24 16.37 14.13
N VAL A 32 -8.08 16.56 13.11
CA VAL A 32 -8.87 15.48 12.49
C VAL A 32 -7.93 14.46 11.84
N ASP A 33 -6.91 14.89 11.10
CA ASP A 33 -5.93 14.02 10.49
C ASP A 33 -5.18 13.16 11.53
N ILE A 34 -4.71 13.78 12.61
CA ILE A 34 -4.03 13.08 13.72
C ILE A 34 -4.99 12.08 14.38
N ALA A 35 -6.23 12.46 14.64
CA ALA A 35 -7.24 11.57 15.24
C ALA A 35 -7.52 10.37 14.35
N LEU A 36 -7.69 10.58 13.02
CA LEU A 36 -7.92 9.50 12.06
C LEU A 36 -6.69 8.59 11.93
N MET A 37 -5.47 9.13 11.85
CA MET A 37 -4.24 8.34 11.84
C MET A 37 -4.12 7.48 13.10
N THR A 38 -4.39 8.05 14.27
CA THR A 38 -4.36 7.32 15.54
C THR A 38 -5.41 6.22 15.56
N LEU A 39 -6.64 6.51 15.13
CA LEU A 39 -7.71 5.52 15.04
C LEU A 39 -7.37 4.36 14.09
N ILE A 40 -6.79 4.65 12.92
CA ILE A 40 -6.35 3.62 11.97
C ILE A 40 -5.26 2.75 12.60
N SER A 41 -4.26 3.36 13.24
CA SER A 41 -3.16 2.63 13.88
C SER A 41 -3.65 1.73 15.02
N LEU A 42 -4.52 2.25 15.89
CA LEU A 42 -5.12 1.45 16.96
C LEU A 42 -5.99 0.32 16.42
N ASN A 43 -6.69 0.53 15.32
CA ASN A 43 -7.48 -0.51 14.67
C ASN A 43 -6.62 -1.66 14.13
N VAL A 44 -5.48 -1.34 13.50
CA VAL A 44 -4.53 -2.35 13.03
C VAL A 44 -3.97 -3.16 14.21
N ILE A 45 -3.60 -2.48 15.29
CA ILE A 45 -3.13 -3.14 16.53
C ILE A 45 -4.23 -4.05 17.10
N ALA A 46 -5.48 -3.56 17.16
CA ALA A 46 -6.61 -4.34 17.65
C ALA A 46 -6.83 -5.63 16.84
N VAL A 47 -6.78 -5.56 15.50
CA VAL A 47 -6.91 -6.75 14.63
C VAL A 47 -5.77 -7.74 14.86
N ILE A 48 -4.53 -7.25 15.06
CA ILE A 48 -3.39 -8.11 15.38
C ILE A 48 -3.60 -8.80 16.73
N LEU A 49 -4.01 -8.06 17.76
CA LEU A 49 -4.26 -8.64 19.10
C LEU A 49 -5.46 -9.59 19.09
N GLU A 50 -6.54 -9.28 18.38
CA GLU A 50 -7.70 -10.15 18.20
C GLU A 50 -7.34 -11.50 17.55
N SER A 51 -6.26 -11.55 16.75
CA SER A 51 -5.79 -12.79 16.13
C SER A 51 -5.23 -13.80 17.13
N VAL A 52 -4.90 -13.38 18.35
CA VAL A 52 -4.38 -14.22 19.43
C VAL A 52 -5.55 -14.83 20.20
N PRO A 53 -5.74 -16.19 20.22
CA PRO A 53 -6.92 -16.82 20.79
C PRO A 53 -7.20 -16.46 22.26
N THR A 54 -6.16 -16.24 23.07
CA THR A 54 -6.30 -15.84 24.47
C THR A 54 -6.90 -14.44 24.62
N TYR A 55 -6.51 -13.51 23.76
CA TYR A 55 -7.05 -12.14 23.77
C TYR A 55 -8.44 -12.07 23.15
N GLU A 56 -8.70 -12.84 22.10
CA GLU A 56 -10.05 -12.96 21.51
C GLU A 56 -11.04 -13.49 22.56
N ALA A 57 -10.67 -14.54 23.31
CA ALA A 57 -11.52 -15.10 24.36
C ALA A 57 -11.78 -14.14 25.54
N ALA A 58 -10.76 -13.34 25.93
CA ALA A 58 -10.88 -12.43 27.07
C ALA A 58 -11.55 -11.08 26.71
N TYR A 59 -11.29 -10.55 25.51
CA TYR A 59 -11.63 -9.17 25.13
C TYR A 59 -12.41 -9.08 23.81
N GLY A 60 -12.95 -10.16 23.28
CA GLY A 60 -13.63 -10.20 21.97
C GLY A 60 -14.76 -9.17 21.85
N GLN A 61 -15.57 -8.98 22.91
CA GLN A 61 -16.63 -7.95 22.91
C GLN A 61 -16.08 -6.53 22.80
N PHE A 62 -14.94 -6.25 23.43
CA PHE A 62 -14.28 -4.94 23.35
C PHE A 62 -13.75 -4.72 21.93
N PHE A 63 -13.07 -5.71 21.33
CA PHE A 63 -12.59 -5.61 19.94
C PHE A 63 -13.73 -5.38 18.96
N PHE A 64 -14.83 -6.11 19.12
CA PHE A 64 -16.01 -5.92 18.27
C PHE A 64 -16.62 -4.52 18.43
N ALA A 65 -16.82 -4.04 19.65
CA ALA A 65 -17.35 -2.69 19.89
C ALA A 65 -16.44 -1.60 19.33
N PHE A 66 -15.13 -1.77 19.49
CA PHE A 66 -14.13 -0.84 18.94
C PHE A 66 -14.12 -0.87 17.40
N GLU A 67 -14.30 -2.05 16.78
CA GLU A 67 -14.43 -2.18 15.34
C GLU A 67 -15.68 -1.48 14.82
N VAL A 68 -16.85 -1.71 15.43
CA VAL A 68 -18.11 -1.05 15.06
C VAL A 68 -17.97 0.47 15.13
N PHE A 69 -17.40 0.99 16.21
CA PHE A 69 -17.14 2.41 16.38
C PHE A 69 -16.24 2.97 15.29
N SER A 70 -15.14 2.29 15.01
CA SER A 70 -14.14 2.73 14.02
C SER A 70 -14.71 2.71 12.61
N VAL A 71 -15.43 1.64 12.24
CA VAL A 71 -16.07 1.53 10.91
C VAL A 71 -17.15 2.58 10.73
N ALA A 72 -17.92 2.89 11.78
CA ALA A 72 -18.90 3.97 11.73
C ALA A 72 -18.22 5.33 11.43
N LEU A 73 -17.11 5.64 12.11
CA LEU A 73 -16.34 6.86 11.84
C LEU A 73 -15.75 6.89 10.42
N PHE A 74 -15.16 5.79 9.96
CA PHE A 74 -14.62 5.70 8.59
C PHE A 74 -15.72 5.80 7.53
N THR A 75 -16.91 5.27 7.81
CA THR A 75 -18.06 5.40 6.92
C THR A 75 -18.53 6.85 6.83
N ILE A 76 -18.65 7.54 7.96
CA ILE A 76 -19.01 8.97 8.00
C ILE A 76 -17.97 9.79 7.24
N GLU A 77 -16.67 9.55 7.50
CA GLU A 77 -15.57 10.20 6.81
C GLU A 77 -15.67 10.02 5.29
N TYR A 78 -15.85 8.77 4.83
CA TYR A 78 -16.00 8.44 3.41
C TYR A 78 -17.18 9.14 2.76
N LEU A 79 -18.36 9.10 3.42
CA LEU A 79 -19.56 9.76 2.93
C LEU A 79 -19.39 11.29 2.87
N CYS A 80 -18.76 11.89 3.88
CA CYS A 80 -18.45 13.32 3.90
C CYS A 80 -17.51 13.70 2.75
N ARG A 81 -16.50 12.90 2.45
CA ARG A 81 -15.60 13.11 1.31
C ARG A 81 -16.33 13.02 -0.03
N VAL A 82 -17.13 11.98 -0.26
CA VAL A 82 -17.95 11.83 -1.47
C VAL A 82 -18.94 12.97 -1.62
N TRP A 83 -19.49 13.45 -0.50
CA TRP A 83 -20.43 14.57 -0.53
C TRP A 83 -19.75 15.90 -0.84
N SER A 84 -18.55 16.14 -0.30
CA SER A 84 -17.85 17.42 -0.40
C SER A 84 -16.97 17.58 -1.65
N VAL A 85 -16.63 16.48 -2.35
CA VAL A 85 -15.69 16.48 -3.49
C VAL A 85 -16.11 17.42 -4.64
N VAL A 86 -17.38 17.73 -4.76
CA VAL A 86 -17.92 18.64 -5.80
C VAL A 86 -17.38 20.08 -5.65
N ASP A 87 -16.89 20.44 -4.48
CA ASP A 87 -16.27 21.73 -4.19
C ASP A 87 -14.74 21.73 -4.36
N HIS A 88 -14.19 20.68 -4.99
CA HIS A 88 -12.77 20.59 -5.35
C HIS A 88 -12.36 21.75 -6.24
N GLU A 89 -11.23 22.40 -5.93
CA GLU A 89 -10.77 23.63 -6.62
C GLU A 89 -10.27 23.34 -8.04
N ASP A 90 -9.74 22.16 -8.30
CA ASP A 90 -9.21 21.78 -9.61
C ASP A 90 -10.33 21.34 -10.56
N GLU A 91 -10.69 22.24 -11.48
CA GLU A 91 -11.71 21.99 -12.51
C GLU A 91 -11.30 20.87 -13.50
N SER A 92 -10.00 20.65 -13.70
CA SER A 92 -9.48 19.66 -14.65
C SER A 92 -9.88 18.23 -14.29
N LEU A 93 -10.10 17.95 -12.99
CA LEU A 93 -10.52 16.64 -12.49
C LEU A 93 -11.99 16.30 -12.79
N GLY A 94 -12.79 17.28 -13.18
CA GLY A 94 -14.19 17.06 -13.59
C GLY A 94 -15.13 16.65 -12.46
N TYR A 95 -14.82 17.02 -11.19
CA TYR A 95 -15.63 16.68 -10.02
C TYR A 95 -16.83 17.61 -9.79
N ARG A 96 -16.97 18.71 -10.51
CA ARG A 96 -18.08 19.68 -10.37
C ARG A 96 -19.47 19.12 -10.68
N SER A 97 -19.57 18.05 -11.45
CA SER A 97 -20.86 17.41 -11.71
C SER A 97 -21.38 16.70 -10.46
N PRO A 98 -22.63 16.97 -10.03
CA PRO A 98 -23.11 16.47 -8.74
C PRO A 98 -23.23 14.95 -8.65
N ILE A 99 -23.42 14.24 -9.76
CA ILE A 99 -23.51 12.77 -9.79
C ILE A 99 -22.25 12.18 -10.40
N MET A 100 -21.89 12.58 -11.62
CA MET A 100 -20.74 12.03 -12.35
C MET A 100 -19.41 12.34 -11.64
N GLY A 101 -19.28 13.54 -11.05
CA GLY A 101 -18.09 13.92 -10.27
C GLY A 101 -17.87 13.03 -9.05
N ARG A 102 -18.94 12.72 -8.30
CA ARG A 102 -18.86 11.79 -7.16
C ARG A 102 -18.52 10.38 -7.60
N LEU A 103 -19.14 9.87 -8.66
CA LEU A 103 -18.86 8.56 -9.20
C LEU A 103 -17.39 8.45 -9.66
N ARG A 104 -16.89 9.49 -10.34
CA ARG A 104 -15.49 9.56 -10.76
C ARG A 104 -14.53 9.60 -9.56
N TYR A 105 -14.88 10.34 -8.50
CA TYR A 105 -14.09 10.33 -7.26
C TYR A 105 -14.06 8.96 -6.60
N MET A 106 -15.20 8.26 -6.51
CA MET A 106 -15.29 6.92 -5.91
C MET A 106 -14.39 5.89 -6.63
N LEU A 107 -14.08 6.11 -7.90
CA LEU A 107 -13.17 5.27 -8.69
C LEU A 107 -11.70 5.68 -8.56
N THR A 108 -11.37 6.73 -7.81
CA THR A 108 -9.97 7.09 -7.55
C THR A 108 -9.30 6.07 -6.61
N PRO A 109 -7.98 5.84 -6.76
CA PRO A 109 -7.26 4.90 -5.89
C PRO A 109 -7.45 5.19 -4.39
N MET A 110 -7.45 6.47 -4.01
CA MET A 110 -7.62 6.88 -2.61
C MET A 110 -9.03 6.60 -2.08
N ALA A 111 -10.07 6.82 -2.88
CA ALA A 111 -11.44 6.50 -2.49
C ALA A 111 -11.68 4.99 -2.44
N ILE A 112 -11.02 4.21 -3.32
CA ILE A 112 -11.07 2.74 -3.29
C ILE A 112 -10.40 2.21 -2.00
N ILE A 113 -9.27 2.78 -1.58
CA ILE A 113 -8.63 2.44 -0.31
C ILE A 113 -9.57 2.71 0.88
N ASP A 114 -10.23 3.89 0.89
CA ASP A 114 -11.22 4.20 1.93
C ASP A 114 -12.38 3.20 1.95
N LEU A 115 -12.86 2.80 0.77
CA LEU A 115 -13.93 1.82 0.63
C LEU A 115 -13.49 0.42 1.09
N LEU A 116 -12.29 -0.03 0.71
CA LEU A 116 -11.71 -1.31 1.14
C LEU A 116 -11.53 -1.39 2.66
N ALA A 117 -11.36 -0.26 3.34
CA ALA A 117 -11.23 -0.24 4.79
C ALA A 117 -12.55 -0.53 5.53
N ILE A 118 -13.71 -0.30 4.89
CA ILE A 118 -15.04 -0.46 5.49
C ILE A 118 -15.80 -1.68 4.95
N ILE A 119 -15.61 -2.06 3.70
CA ILE A 119 -16.31 -3.17 3.02
C ILE A 119 -16.24 -4.49 3.81
N PRO A 120 -15.08 -4.97 4.32
CA PRO A 120 -15.01 -6.26 5.00
C PRO A 120 -15.99 -6.38 6.16
N PHE A 121 -16.22 -5.31 6.91
CA PHE A 121 -17.16 -5.28 8.02
C PHE A 121 -18.61 -5.45 7.53
N TYR A 122 -19.02 -4.73 6.49
CA TYR A 122 -20.35 -4.85 5.93
C TYR A 122 -20.58 -6.20 5.28
N LEU A 123 -19.57 -6.77 4.61
CA LEU A 123 -19.66 -8.14 4.06
C LEU A 123 -19.88 -9.19 5.17
N THR A 124 -19.26 -9.00 6.33
CA THR A 124 -19.47 -9.91 7.48
C THR A 124 -20.91 -9.87 7.97
N ILE A 125 -21.56 -8.70 7.94
CA ILE A 125 -22.96 -8.54 8.41
C ILE A 125 -23.97 -9.09 7.40
N PHE A 126 -23.77 -8.84 6.11
CA PHE A 126 -24.75 -9.17 5.07
C PHE A 126 -24.56 -10.56 4.46
N PHE A 127 -23.33 -11.06 4.45
CA PHE A 127 -22.99 -12.34 3.85
C PHE A 127 -22.31 -13.21 4.91
N GLN A 128 -22.80 -14.43 5.11
CA GLN A 128 -22.17 -15.42 5.99
C GLN A 128 -20.91 -16.01 5.35
N VAL A 129 -19.92 -15.14 5.05
CA VAL A 129 -18.64 -15.54 4.46
C VAL A 129 -17.66 -15.95 5.56
N ASP A 130 -16.68 -16.79 5.24
CA ASP A 130 -15.63 -17.20 6.17
C ASP A 130 -14.97 -15.98 6.83
N LEU A 131 -15.24 -15.82 8.12
CA LEU A 131 -14.82 -14.69 8.94
C LEU A 131 -13.27 -14.54 8.98
N ARG A 132 -12.52 -15.64 8.78
CA ARG A 132 -11.06 -15.63 8.85
C ARG A 132 -10.45 -14.82 7.69
N PHE A 133 -10.96 -15.04 6.47
CA PHE A 133 -10.48 -14.30 5.31
C PHE A 133 -10.82 -12.80 5.41
N LEU A 134 -12.04 -12.47 5.83
CA LEU A 134 -12.48 -11.09 6.02
C LEU A 134 -11.68 -10.38 7.13
N ARG A 135 -11.22 -11.12 8.17
CA ARG A 135 -10.34 -10.58 9.21
C ARG A 135 -9.01 -10.07 8.61
N VAL A 136 -8.41 -10.84 7.71
CA VAL A 136 -7.17 -10.42 7.02
C VAL A 136 -7.43 -9.18 6.14
N LEU A 137 -8.57 -9.11 5.44
CA LEU A 137 -8.92 -7.94 4.64
C LEU A 137 -9.08 -6.65 5.47
N ARG A 138 -9.43 -6.76 6.77
CA ARG A 138 -9.50 -5.60 7.66
C ARG A 138 -8.13 -4.90 7.82
N LEU A 139 -7.01 -5.62 7.63
CA LEU A 139 -5.67 -5.03 7.66
C LEU A 139 -5.44 -4.03 6.52
N PHE A 140 -6.19 -4.11 5.41
CA PHE A 140 -6.06 -3.15 4.30
C PHE A 140 -6.39 -1.71 4.70
N ARG A 141 -7.09 -1.51 5.85
CA ARG A 141 -7.30 -0.16 6.39
C ARG A 141 -6.00 0.58 6.71
N ILE A 142 -4.86 -0.12 6.86
CA ILE A 142 -3.53 0.50 7.04
C ILE A 142 -3.17 1.41 5.84
N PHE A 143 -3.62 1.05 4.63
CA PHE A 143 -3.38 1.85 3.44
C PHE A 143 -4.05 3.24 3.49
N LYS A 144 -5.03 3.46 4.38
CA LYS A 144 -5.58 4.80 4.61
C LYS A 144 -4.52 5.77 5.14
N LEU A 145 -3.49 5.28 5.84
CA LEU A 145 -2.39 6.13 6.32
C LEU A 145 -1.61 6.81 5.17
N THR A 146 -1.62 6.22 3.97
CA THR A 146 -0.95 6.80 2.79
C THR A 146 -1.47 8.19 2.44
N ARG A 147 -2.75 8.44 2.71
CA ARG A 147 -3.40 9.73 2.44
C ARG A 147 -2.87 10.86 3.32
N TYR A 148 -2.46 10.55 4.56
CA TYR A 148 -2.06 11.53 5.56
C TYR A 148 -0.55 11.79 5.58
N SER A 149 0.22 11.05 4.80
CA SER A 149 1.68 11.16 4.76
C SER A 149 2.17 11.73 3.44
N SER A 150 2.71 12.95 3.48
CA SER A 150 3.36 13.58 2.32
C SER A 150 4.57 12.78 1.82
N SER A 151 5.27 12.09 2.72
CA SER A 151 6.37 11.19 2.37
C SER A 151 5.88 9.96 1.61
N MET A 152 4.69 9.42 1.98
CA MET A 152 4.09 8.30 1.28
C MET A 152 3.62 8.70 -0.12
N THR A 153 3.03 9.89 -0.26
CA THR A 153 2.65 10.42 -1.58
C THR A 153 3.89 10.59 -2.48
N LEU A 154 5.00 11.08 -1.93
CA LEU A 154 6.26 11.18 -2.64
C LEU A 154 6.77 9.79 -3.06
N LEU A 155 6.75 8.80 -2.16
CA LEU A 155 7.16 7.43 -2.46
C LEU A 155 6.31 6.83 -3.59
N LEU A 156 4.99 7.01 -3.55
CA LEU A 156 4.09 6.52 -4.59
C LEU A 156 4.32 7.22 -5.93
N SER A 157 4.66 8.52 -5.94
CA SER A 157 5.01 9.23 -7.19
C SER A 157 6.31 8.68 -7.79
N VAL A 158 7.34 8.44 -6.98
CA VAL A 158 8.60 7.83 -7.42
C VAL A 158 8.37 6.41 -7.96
N LEU A 159 7.59 5.59 -7.24
CA LEU A 159 7.22 4.25 -7.72
C LEU A 159 6.52 4.29 -9.08
N LYS A 160 5.65 5.28 -9.31
CA LYS A 160 4.96 5.46 -10.59
C LYS A 160 5.91 5.93 -11.70
N GLU A 161 6.81 6.87 -11.39
CA GLU A 161 7.81 7.37 -12.33
C GLU A 161 8.80 6.27 -12.74
N GLU A 162 9.28 5.49 -11.77
CA GLU A 162 10.25 4.41 -11.96
C GLU A 162 9.62 3.04 -12.30
N ALA A 163 8.29 2.98 -12.49
CA ALA A 163 7.58 1.72 -12.70
C ALA A 163 8.13 0.91 -13.89
N LYS A 164 8.47 1.56 -14.99
CA LYS A 164 9.00 0.87 -16.20
C LYS A 164 10.39 0.29 -15.98
N PRO A 165 11.39 1.04 -15.48
CA PRO A 165 12.70 0.48 -15.12
C PRO A 165 12.62 -0.64 -14.07
N ILE A 166 11.77 -0.47 -13.04
CA ILE A 166 11.56 -1.49 -12.01
C ILE A 166 10.94 -2.74 -12.64
N ALA A 167 9.92 -2.61 -13.46
CA ALA A 167 9.29 -3.75 -14.13
C ALA A 167 10.30 -4.50 -15.04
N ALA A 168 11.15 -3.77 -15.75
CA ALA A 168 12.20 -4.38 -16.59
C ALA A 168 13.20 -5.17 -15.73
N SER A 169 13.67 -4.61 -14.62
CA SER A 169 14.61 -5.31 -13.72
C SER A 169 13.97 -6.53 -13.06
N MET A 170 12.69 -6.44 -12.67
CA MET A 170 11.94 -7.58 -12.12
C MET A 170 11.72 -8.68 -13.18
N PHE A 171 11.46 -8.31 -14.43
CA PHE A 171 11.35 -9.29 -15.52
C PHE A 171 12.67 -10.06 -15.72
N VAL A 172 13.81 -9.37 -15.75
CA VAL A 172 15.13 -10.03 -15.86
C VAL A 172 15.38 -10.91 -14.64
N LEU A 173 15.03 -10.47 -13.43
CA LEU A 173 15.16 -11.28 -12.21
C LEU A 173 14.33 -12.57 -12.31
N ILE A 174 13.08 -12.51 -12.79
CA ILE A 174 12.22 -13.68 -12.97
C ILE A 174 12.83 -14.65 -14.00
N LEU A 175 13.37 -14.14 -15.11
CA LEU A 175 14.06 -14.98 -16.08
C LEU A 175 15.26 -15.69 -15.46
N LEU A 176 16.06 -14.99 -14.69
CA LEU A 176 17.21 -15.57 -14.00
C LEU A 176 16.79 -16.61 -12.96
N VAL A 177 15.70 -16.39 -12.22
CA VAL A 177 15.12 -17.39 -11.32
C VAL A 177 14.75 -18.67 -12.07
N ILE A 178 14.08 -18.55 -13.23
CA ILE A 178 13.68 -19.70 -14.04
C ILE A 178 14.91 -20.45 -14.56
N ILE A 179 15.92 -19.74 -15.06
CA ILE A 179 17.18 -20.34 -15.54
C ILE A 179 17.90 -21.04 -14.39
N ALA A 180 18.09 -20.36 -13.25
CA ALA A 180 18.74 -20.92 -12.07
C ALA A 180 18.03 -22.17 -11.56
N ALA A 181 16.70 -22.13 -11.47
CA ALA A 181 15.87 -23.27 -11.07
C ALA A 181 16.03 -24.45 -12.04
N SER A 182 16.00 -24.19 -13.34
CA SER A 182 16.14 -25.24 -14.37
C SER A 182 17.52 -25.90 -14.32
N MET A 183 18.59 -25.10 -14.17
CA MET A 183 19.96 -25.63 -14.06
C MET A 183 20.13 -26.43 -12.75
N THR A 184 19.59 -25.95 -11.64
CA THR A 184 19.69 -26.65 -10.36
C THR A 184 18.84 -27.91 -10.34
N TYR A 185 17.64 -27.87 -10.94
CA TYR A 185 16.84 -29.07 -11.18
C TYR A 185 17.66 -30.14 -11.94
N LEU A 186 18.30 -29.80 -13.03
CA LEU A 186 19.13 -30.75 -13.79
C LEU A 186 20.31 -31.32 -12.97
N ALA A 187 20.89 -30.50 -12.08
CA ALA A 187 22.01 -30.90 -11.25
C ALA A 187 21.61 -31.80 -10.07
N GLU A 188 20.41 -31.58 -9.50
CA GLU A 188 20.04 -32.13 -8.18
C GLU A 188 18.88 -33.12 -8.22
N HIS A 189 18.05 -33.16 -9.25
CA HIS A 189 16.80 -33.95 -9.28
C HIS A 189 17.04 -35.44 -9.06
N THR A 190 18.19 -35.99 -9.50
CA THR A 190 18.54 -37.39 -9.30
C THR A 190 19.05 -37.66 -7.85
N ALA A 191 19.78 -36.71 -7.29
CA ALA A 191 20.33 -36.81 -5.94
C ALA A 191 19.31 -36.47 -4.86
N GLN A 192 18.40 -35.56 -5.13
CA GLN A 192 17.37 -35.05 -4.20
C GLN A 192 16.00 -34.92 -4.88
N PRO A 193 15.35 -36.03 -5.29
CA PRO A 193 14.07 -35.98 -6.01
C PRO A 193 12.96 -35.34 -5.19
N ASP A 194 12.99 -35.45 -3.86
CA ASP A 194 11.99 -34.89 -2.95
C ASP A 194 12.06 -33.35 -2.87
N LYS A 195 13.24 -32.77 -3.07
CA LYS A 195 13.50 -31.32 -2.94
C LYS A 195 13.62 -30.60 -4.28
N PHE A 196 14.24 -31.25 -5.27
CA PHE A 196 14.48 -30.73 -6.61
C PHE A 196 13.81 -31.59 -7.70
N GLY A 197 12.73 -32.29 -7.37
CA GLY A 197 12.05 -33.21 -8.29
C GLY A 197 11.33 -32.53 -9.45
N THR A 198 11.09 -31.22 -9.37
CA THR A 198 10.46 -30.42 -10.44
C THR A 198 11.10 -29.03 -10.51
N ILE A 199 11.00 -28.37 -11.68
CA ILE A 199 11.46 -26.98 -11.85
C ILE A 199 10.76 -26.04 -10.86
N PRO A 200 9.42 -26.07 -10.65
CA PRO A 200 8.76 -25.25 -9.63
C PRO A 200 9.30 -25.48 -8.20
N ALA A 201 9.66 -26.72 -7.81
CA ALA A 201 10.29 -26.98 -6.54
C ALA A 201 11.69 -26.35 -6.44
N ALA A 202 12.48 -26.44 -7.51
CA ALA A 202 13.78 -25.78 -7.61
C ALA A 202 13.68 -24.24 -7.61
N MET A 203 12.57 -23.68 -8.12
CA MET A 203 12.32 -22.21 -8.09
C MET A 203 12.24 -21.68 -6.65
N TRP A 204 11.69 -22.44 -5.73
CA TRP A 204 11.70 -22.05 -4.31
C TRP A 204 13.13 -21.78 -3.84
N TRP A 205 14.03 -22.74 -4.04
CA TRP A 205 15.43 -22.57 -3.68
C TRP A 205 16.10 -21.40 -4.43
N ALA A 206 15.85 -21.26 -5.73
CA ALA A 206 16.43 -20.18 -6.53
C ALA A 206 15.99 -18.81 -6.03
N ILE A 207 14.71 -18.62 -5.70
CA ILE A 207 14.17 -17.36 -5.18
C ILE A 207 14.83 -17.03 -3.84
N ILE A 208 14.80 -17.93 -2.86
CA ILE A 208 15.34 -17.66 -1.52
C ILE A 208 16.87 -17.44 -1.54
N THR A 209 17.58 -18.07 -2.49
CA THR A 209 19.02 -17.90 -2.65
C THR A 209 19.34 -16.54 -3.32
N MET A 210 18.70 -16.23 -4.43
CA MET A 210 18.92 -14.97 -5.14
C MET A 210 18.49 -13.75 -4.33
N THR A 211 17.42 -13.86 -3.55
CA THR A 211 16.98 -12.80 -2.63
C THR A 211 17.79 -12.72 -1.33
N THR A 212 18.80 -13.58 -1.18
CA THR A 212 19.67 -13.66 0.01
C THR A 212 18.96 -14.03 1.32
N VAL A 213 17.74 -14.60 1.24
CA VAL A 213 16.98 -15.06 2.44
C VAL A 213 17.58 -16.33 3.01
N GLY A 214 17.79 -17.36 2.16
CA GLY A 214 18.54 -18.58 2.48
C GLY A 214 18.03 -19.33 3.70
N TYR A 215 16.78 -19.77 3.76
CA TYR A 215 16.24 -20.54 4.90
C TYR A 215 17.02 -21.83 5.21
N GLY A 216 17.72 -22.42 4.23
CA GLY A 216 18.50 -23.63 4.43
C GLY A 216 17.68 -24.94 4.44
N ASP A 217 16.39 -24.87 4.22
CA ASP A 217 15.46 -26.02 4.13
C ASP A 217 15.72 -26.85 2.85
N VAL A 218 16.13 -26.18 1.78
CA VAL A 218 16.52 -26.76 0.49
C VAL A 218 17.87 -26.20 0.09
N ILE A 219 18.85 -27.09 -0.12
CA ILE A 219 20.22 -26.74 -0.54
C ILE A 219 20.75 -27.77 -1.52
N PRO A 220 21.56 -27.38 -2.54
CA PRO A 220 22.25 -28.32 -3.42
C PRO A 220 23.28 -29.20 -2.63
N VAL A 221 23.30 -30.50 -2.92
CA VAL A 221 24.25 -31.43 -2.30
C VAL A 221 25.33 -31.88 -3.27
N THR A 222 25.05 -31.93 -4.57
CA THR A 222 26.03 -32.31 -5.59
C THR A 222 27.13 -31.24 -5.73
N VAL A 223 28.31 -31.66 -6.16
CA VAL A 223 29.44 -30.73 -6.38
C VAL A 223 29.04 -29.68 -7.46
N PHE A 224 28.40 -30.15 -8.54
CA PHE A 224 27.95 -29.25 -9.62
C PHE A 224 26.87 -28.28 -9.14
N GLY A 225 25.88 -28.76 -8.37
CA GLY A 225 24.84 -27.93 -7.79
C GLY A 225 25.38 -26.86 -6.84
N LYS A 226 26.44 -27.19 -6.05
CA LYS A 226 27.11 -26.22 -5.15
C LYS A 226 27.85 -25.14 -5.92
N ILE A 227 28.51 -25.48 -7.03
CA ILE A 227 29.19 -24.52 -7.89
C ILE A 227 28.14 -23.59 -8.55
N LEU A 228 27.06 -24.16 -9.10
CA LEU A 228 25.95 -23.39 -9.63
C LEU A 228 25.36 -22.45 -8.56
N GLY A 229 25.15 -22.96 -7.35
CA GLY A 229 24.63 -22.17 -6.24
C GLY A 229 25.49 -20.96 -5.89
N ALA A 230 26.83 -21.14 -5.90
CA ALA A 230 27.75 -20.03 -5.67
C ALA A 230 27.64 -18.96 -6.78
N CYS A 231 27.61 -19.37 -8.06
CA CYS A 231 27.43 -18.46 -9.17
C CYS A 231 26.08 -17.73 -9.12
N ILE A 232 24.99 -18.47 -8.86
CA ILE A 232 23.63 -17.94 -8.76
C ILE A 232 23.53 -16.94 -7.60
N GLY A 233 24.17 -17.22 -6.45
CA GLY A 233 24.20 -16.32 -5.30
C GLY A 233 24.86 -14.97 -5.65
N ILE A 234 26.00 -15.00 -6.33
CA ILE A 234 26.72 -13.78 -6.75
C ILE A 234 25.87 -12.96 -7.73
N ILE A 235 25.32 -13.62 -8.78
CA ILE A 235 24.48 -12.96 -9.79
C ILE A 235 23.20 -12.41 -9.13
N GLY A 236 22.57 -13.20 -8.26
CA GLY A 236 21.33 -12.84 -7.57
C GLY A 236 21.49 -11.59 -6.72
N MET A 237 22.59 -11.51 -5.95
CA MET A 237 22.88 -10.32 -5.15
C MET A 237 22.93 -9.04 -6.00
N GLY A 238 23.62 -9.08 -7.15
CA GLY A 238 23.69 -7.95 -8.06
C GLY A 238 22.32 -7.59 -8.66
N MET A 239 21.53 -8.60 -9.02
CA MET A 239 20.23 -8.38 -9.67
C MET A 239 19.16 -7.84 -8.72
N VAL A 240 19.13 -8.30 -7.47
CA VAL A 240 18.19 -7.79 -6.44
C VAL A 240 18.52 -6.35 -6.03
N ALA A 241 19.78 -5.94 -6.14
CA ALA A 241 20.19 -4.57 -5.87
C ALA A 241 19.64 -3.55 -6.89
N LEU A 242 19.33 -3.97 -8.14
CA LEU A 242 18.88 -3.06 -9.20
C LEU A 242 17.55 -2.36 -8.88
N PRO A 243 16.43 -3.05 -8.54
CA PRO A 243 15.19 -2.37 -8.18
C PRO A 243 15.35 -1.43 -6.99
N ALA A 244 16.12 -1.84 -5.97
CA ALA A 244 16.40 -1.02 -4.78
C ALA A 244 17.20 0.24 -5.14
N GLY A 245 18.21 0.11 -6.01
CA GLY A 245 19.01 1.23 -6.51
C GLY A 245 18.19 2.22 -7.34
N LEU A 246 17.30 1.72 -8.20
CA LEU A 246 16.38 2.55 -8.98
C LEU A 246 15.45 3.36 -8.07
N LEU A 247 14.84 2.74 -7.06
CA LEU A 247 14.00 3.42 -6.08
C LEU A 247 14.79 4.48 -5.30
N ALA A 248 15.99 4.15 -4.83
CA ALA A 248 16.82 5.09 -4.09
C ALA A 248 17.22 6.31 -4.95
N SER A 249 17.58 6.09 -6.22
CA SER A 249 17.89 7.14 -7.18
C SER A 249 16.69 8.02 -7.49
N GLY A 250 15.53 7.42 -7.78
CA GLY A 250 14.28 8.14 -8.05
C GLY A 250 13.83 8.98 -6.85
N PHE A 251 13.92 8.42 -5.64
CA PHE A 251 13.60 9.15 -4.42
C PHE A 251 14.51 10.37 -4.20
N ASN A 252 15.83 10.20 -4.39
CA ASN A 252 16.79 11.29 -4.29
C ASN A 252 16.51 12.39 -5.32
N SER A 253 16.24 12.02 -6.57
CA SER A 253 15.88 12.95 -7.64
C SER A 253 14.59 13.73 -7.33
N ALA A 254 13.58 13.06 -6.77
CA ALA A 254 12.32 13.70 -6.37
C ALA A 254 12.50 14.68 -5.20
N LEU A 255 13.37 14.38 -4.23
CA LEU A 255 13.70 15.29 -3.13
C LEU A 255 14.42 16.54 -3.65
N HIS A 256 15.40 16.37 -4.54
CA HIS A 256 16.12 17.51 -5.13
C HIS A 256 15.20 18.40 -5.96
N ARG A 257 14.25 17.83 -6.70
CA ARG A 257 13.24 18.58 -7.47
C ARG A 257 12.36 19.42 -6.56
N ARG A 258 11.81 18.84 -5.48
CA ARG A 258 11.01 19.59 -4.48
C ARG A 258 11.78 20.72 -3.81
N ARG A 259 13.07 20.50 -3.54
CA ARG A 259 13.91 21.53 -2.94
C ARG A 259 14.12 22.72 -3.88
N ARG A 260 14.37 22.48 -5.16
CA ARG A 260 14.50 23.55 -6.16
C ARG A 260 13.21 24.34 -6.33
N GLU A 261 12.06 23.64 -6.46
CA GLU A 261 10.75 24.28 -6.56
C GLU A 261 10.48 25.20 -5.35
N TYR A 262 10.91 24.79 -4.15
CA TYR A 262 10.79 25.60 -2.94
C TYR A 262 11.73 26.81 -2.98
N GLU A 263 12.99 26.64 -3.40
CA GLU A 263 13.99 27.72 -3.52
C GLU A 263 13.53 28.78 -4.56
N GLU A 264 13.04 28.34 -5.72
CA GLU A 264 12.48 29.21 -6.77
C GLU A 264 11.25 29.99 -6.26
N ALA A 265 10.32 29.33 -5.58
CA ALA A 265 9.13 29.99 -5.02
C ALA A 265 9.47 31.03 -3.95
N VAL A 266 10.55 30.82 -3.18
CA VAL A 266 11.03 31.79 -2.19
C VAL A 266 11.70 32.98 -2.89
N GLU A 267 12.47 32.76 -3.96
CA GLU A 267 13.07 33.83 -4.74
C GLU A 267 12.04 34.71 -5.47
N GLU A 268 10.94 34.10 -6.00
CA GLU A 268 9.85 34.86 -6.62
C GLU A 268 9.03 35.68 -5.62
N ALA A 269 9.02 35.31 -4.34
CA ALA A 269 8.28 36.00 -3.29
C ALA A 269 9.07 37.16 -2.64
N LEU A 270 10.37 37.30 -2.92
CA LEU A 270 11.27 38.36 -2.43
C LEU A 270 11.42 39.52 -3.44
#